data_f6b3dda25e50e53db06b0369fbc7b6af
#
_entry.id   f6b3dda25e50e53db06b0369fbc7b6af
#
_cell.length_a   1.000
_cell.length_b   1.000
_cell.length_c   1.000
_cell.angle_alpha   90.00
_cell.angle_beta   90.00
_cell.angle_gamma   90.00
#
_symmetry.space_group_name_H-M   'P 1'
#
loop_
_entity.id
_entity.type
_entity.pdbx_description
1 polymer ?
#
loop_
_entity_poly.entity_id
_entity_poly.type
_entity_poly.pdbx_seq_one_letter_code
_entity_poly.pdbx_strand_id
1 'polypeptide(L)'
;MSGIVFFRTEDESTVVQFYRERVGAQTWLEQDGCTILEHCDFKFGFCEREVTEDCGILTFYYDDRDQVDDLYDQLEDVARGPPETNEQYDIYQFFAEDPDGRSVEFQTFLHPLPGES
;
A
#
# COMPACT_ATOMS: atom_id res chain seq x y z
N MET A 1 -3.94 1.76 -20.75
CA MET A 1 -2.71 1.02 -20.42
C MET A 1 -2.21 1.43 -19.07
N SER A 2 -1.57 0.52 -18.35
CA SER A 2 -1.17 0.73 -16.97
C SER A 2 0.09 -0.09 -16.70
N GLY A 3 0.61 0.02 -15.48
CA GLY A 3 1.78 -0.75 -15.06
C GLY A 3 1.47 -1.63 -13.87
N ILE A 4 2.32 -2.61 -13.64
CA ILE A 4 2.22 -3.51 -12.51
C ILE A 4 3.62 -3.66 -11.92
N VAL A 5 3.73 -3.54 -10.60
CA VAL A 5 4.95 -3.90 -9.91
C VAL A 5 4.78 -5.28 -9.28
N PHE A 6 5.77 -6.14 -9.39
CA PHE A 6 5.73 -7.47 -8.80
C PHE A 6 6.78 -7.60 -7.68
N PHE A 7 6.40 -8.32 -6.64
CA PHE A 7 7.30 -8.69 -5.56
C PHE A 7 7.29 -10.20 -5.40
N ARG A 8 8.44 -10.77 -5.11
CA ARG A 8 8.53 -12.16 -4.68
C ARG A 8 8.26 -12.24 -3.18
N THR A 9 7.57 -13.27 -2.77
CA THR A 9 7.26 -13.48 -1.35
C THR A 9 7.29 -14.98 -1.04
N GLU A 10 7.65 -15.32 0.19
CA GLU A 10 7.63 -16.71 0.65
C GLU A 10 6.24 -17.13 1.11
N ASP A 11 5.31 -16.18 1.27
CA ASP A 11 3.96 -16.46 1.73
C ASP A 11 2.95 -15.55 1.03
N GLU A 12 2.65 -15.90 -0.21
CA GLU A 12 1.73 -15.14 -1.06
C GLU A 12 0.36 -14.97 -0.42
N SER A 13 -0.19 -16.05 0.14
CA SER A 13 -1.56 -15.99 0.67
C SER A 13 -1.68 -15.02 1.83
N THR A 14 -0.71 -14.98 2.73
CA THR A 14 -0.75 -14.09 3.88
C THR A 14 -0.62 -12.63 3.48
N VAL A 15 0.31 -12.31 2.58
CA VAL A 15 0.50 -10.92 2.16
C VAL A 15 -0.67 -10.42 1.32
N VAL A 16 -1.22 -11.26 0.44
CA VAL A 16 -2.39 -10.91 -0.37
C VAL A 16 -3.60 -10.66 0.53
N GLN A 17 -3.82 -11.53 1.52
CA GLN A 17 -4.93 -11.37 2.46
C GLN A 17 -4.84 -10.06 3.22
N PHE A 18 -3.64 -9.67 3.65
CA PHE A 18 -3.42 -8.40 4.34
C PHE A 18 -3.89 -7.21 3.50
N TYR A 19 -3.46 -7.15 2.25
CA TYR A 19 -3.85 -6.02 1.39
C TYR A 19 -5.33 -6.03 1.05
N ARG A 20 -5.93 -7.20 0.88
CA ARG A 20 -7.36 -7.30 0.58
C ARG A 20 -8.22 -6.95 1.80
N GLU A 21 -7.90 -7.47 2.95
CA GLU A 21 -8.74 -7.33 4.15
C GLU A 21 -8.46 -6.08 4.95
N ARG A 22 -7.20 -5.66 5.02
CA ARG A 22 -6.80 -4.56 5.88
C ARG A 22 -6.67 -3.24 5.12
N VAL A 23 -6.23 -3.27 3.90
CA VAL A 23 -6.02 -2.07 3.06
C VAL A 23 -7.22 -1.81 2.17
N GLY A 24 -7.91 -2.84 1.74
CA GLY A 24 -9.08 -2.71 0.87
C GLY A 24 -8.76 -2.92 -0.60
N ALA A 25 -7.61 -3.53 -0.91
CA ALA A 25 -7.28 -3.86 -2.28
C ALA A 25 -8.17 -4.97 -2.80
N GLN A 26 -8.33 -5.03 -4.10
CA GLN A 26 -9.12 -6.07 -4.76
C GLN A 26 -8.22 -6.92 -5.65
N THR A 27 -8.57 -8.19 -5.79
CA THR A 27 -7.87 -9.06 -6.73
C THR A 27 -8.25 -8.64 -8.15
N TRP A 28 -7.23 -8.27 -8.93
CA TRP A 28 -7.44 -7.93 -10.33
C TRP A 28 -7.28 -9.15 -11.23
N LEU A 29 -6.27 -9.97 -10.96
CA LEU A 29 -5.99 -11.16 -11.77
C LEU A 29 -5.23 -12.19 -10.94
N GLU A 30 -5.65 -13.44 -11.01
CA GLU A 30 -4.91 -14.54 -10.41
C GLU A 30 -4.23 -15.34 -11.51
N GLN A 31 -2.96 -15.64 -11.31
CA GLN A 31 -2.18 -16.48 -12.19
C GLN A 31 -1.54 -17.59 -11.34
N ASP A 32 -0.99 -18.60 -11.99
CA ASP A 32 -0.35 -19.70 -11.28
C ASP A 32 0.83 -19.19 -10.46
N GLY A 33 0.70 -19.26 -9.13
CA GLY A 33 1.74 -18.80 -8.21
C GLY A 33 1.85 -17.30 -8.03
N CYS A 34 0.95 -16.51 -8.67
CA CYS A 34 0.97 -15.05 -8.55
C CYS A 34 -0.44 -14.51 -8.42
N THR A 35 -0.60 -13.49 -7.58
CA THR A 35 -1.85 -12.74 -7.46
C THR A 35 -1.59 -11.28 -7.70
N ILE A 36 -2.33 -10.67 -8.60
CA ILE A 36 -2.22 -9.23 -8.90
C ILE A 36 -3.41 -8.53 -8.26
N LEU A 37 -3.10 -7.52 -7.47
CA LEU A 37 -4.07 -6.72 -6.75
C LEU A 37 -4.18 -5.33 -7.37
N GLU A 38 -5.31 -4.69 -7.13
CA GLU A 38 -5.51 -3.30 -7.54
C GLU A 38 -6.05 -2.50 -6.37
N HIS A 39 -5.48 -1.32 -6.16
CA HIS A 39 -5.94 -0.36 -5.15
C HIS A 39 -5.58 1.04 -5.61
N CYS A 40 -6.56 1.96 -5.59
CA CYS A 40 -6.35 3.35 -6.01
C CYS A 40 -5.75 3.45 -7.42
N ASP A 41 -6.25 2.65 -8.35
CA ASP A 41 -5.78 2.57 -9.74
C ASP A 41 -4.34 2.08 -9.88
N PHE A 42 -3.75 1.58 -8.82
CA PHE A 42 -2.40 1.05 -8.81
C PHE A 42 -2.46 -0.47 -8.75
N LYS A 43 -1.67 -1.13 -9.61
CA LYS A 43 -1.59 -2.59 -9.65
C LYS A 43 -0.26 -3.07 -9.12
N PHE A 44 -0.33 -4.07 -8.26
CA PHE A 44 0.86 -4.68 -7.68
C PHE A 44 0.58 -6.17 -7.45
N GLY A 45 1.60 -6.98 -7.68
CA GLY A 45 1.45 -8.43 -7.60
C GLY A 45 2.46 -9.07 -6.67
N PHE A 46 2.06 -10.20 -6.11
CA PHE A 46 2.89 -11.02 -5.25
C PHE A 46 2.98 -12.41 -5.84
N CYS A 47 4.20 -12.91 -6.01
CA CYS A 47 4.45 -14.24 -6.57
C CYS A 47 5.15 -15.10 -5.54
N GLU A 48 4.63 -16.32 -5.31
CA GLU A 48 5.20 -17.27 -4.37
C GLU A 48 6.55 -17.73 -4.87
N ARG A 49 7.61 -17.48 -4.10
CA ARG A 49 8.98 -17.85 -4.42
C ARG A 49 9.71 -18.21 -3.14
N GLU A 50 10.97 -18.61 -3.27
CA GLU A 50 11.80 -19.00 -2.13
C GLU A 50 12.43 -17.82 -1.40
N VAL A 51 12.20 -16.60 -1.88
CA VAL A 51 12.74 -15.38 -1.26
C VAL A 51 11.61 -14.36 -1.11
N THR A 52 11.77 -13.48 -0.13
CA THR A 52 10.84 -12.36 0.09
C THR A 52 11.56 -11.05 -0.23
N GLU A 53 10.96 -10.26 -1.10
CA GLU A 53 11.46 -8.93 -1.44
C GLU A 53 10.70 -7.90 -0.61
N ASP A 54 11.40 -7.30 0.35
CA ASP A 54 10.80 -6.33 1.27
C ASP A 54 11.37 -4.92 1.09
N CYS A 55 12.17 -4.70 0.04
CA CYS A 55 12.74 -3.40 -0.27
C CYS A 55 11.71 -2.46 -0.87
N GLY A 56 11.96 -1.17 -0.71
CA GLY A 56 11.10 -0.14 -1.27
C GLY A 56 9.91 0.16 -0.39
N ILE A 57 9.09 1.08 -0.86
CA ILE A 57 7.92 1.55 -0.14
C ILE A 57 6.74 1.51 -1.10
N LEU A 58 5.67 0.81 -0.72
CA LEU A 58 4.41 0.92 -1.43
C LEU A 58 3.66 2.11 -0.84
N THR A 59 3.38 3.11 -1.66
CA THR A 59 2.69 4.32 -1.22
C THR A 59 1.34 4.42 -1.91
N PHE A 60 0.29 4.58 -1.10
CA PHE A 60 -1.05 4.85 -1.59
C PHE A 60 -1.44 6.25 -1.15
N TYR A 61 -2.00 7.05 -2.06
CA TYR A 61 -2.43 8.39 -1.70
C TYR A 61 -3.93 8.55 -1.91
N TYR A 62 -4.51 9.40 -1.12
CA TYR A 62 -5.96 9.58 -1.01
C TYR A 62 -6.30 11.06 -1.15
N ASP A 63 -7.58 11.35 -1.30
CA ASP A 63 -8.03 12.70 -1.58
C ASP A 63 -8.01 13.62 -0.35
N ASP A 64 -8.12 13.06 0.85
CA ASP A 64 -8.21 13.87 2.06
C ASP A 64 -7.65 13.16 3.30
N ARG A 65 -7.54 13.93 4.38
CA ARG A 65 -7.01 13.42 5.65
C ARG A 65 -7.91 12.38 6.29
N ASP A 66 -9.23 12.49 6.12
CA ASP A 66 -10.17 11.56 6.74
C ASP A 66 -9.95 10.14 6.23
N GLN A 67 -9.64 9.99 4.93
CA GLN A 67 -9.35 8.67 4.35
C GLN A 67 -8.06 8.08 4.93
N VAL A 68 -7.04 8.92 5.17
CA VAL A 68 -5.79 8.48 5.81
C VAL A 68 -6.06 8.05 7.25
N ASP A 69 -6.85 8.83 7.98
CA ASP A 69 -7.20 8.51 9.37
C ASP A 69 -8.00 7.20 9.45
N ASP A 70 -8.92 6.97 8.53
CA ASP A 70 -9.70 5.73 8.48
C ASP A 70 -8.79 4.51 8.28
N LEU A 71 -7.79 4.64 7.43
CA LEU A 71 -6.82 3.57 7.23
C LEU A 71 -5.96 3.35 8.47
N TYR A 72 -5.58 4.42 9.15
CA TYR A 72 -4.84 4.27 10.39
C TYR A 72 -5.65 3.48 11.42
N ASP A 73 -6.94 3.76 11.54
CA ASP A 73 -7.81 3.01 12.46
C ASP A 73 -7.83 1.52 12.12
N GLN A 74 -7.76 1.16 10.84
CA GLN A 74 -7.73 -0.22 10.40
C GLN A 74 -6.38 -0.89 10.63
N LEU A 75 -5.30 -0.12 10.64
CA LEU A 75 -3.93 -0.62 10.62
C LEU A 75 -3.12 -0.25 11.85
N GLU A 76 -3.77 0.25 12.91
CA GLU A 76 -3.08 0.78 14.09
C GLU A 76 -2.09 -0.22 14.68
N ASP A 77 -2.44 -1.50 14.70
CA ASP A 77 -1.60 -2.54 15.27
C ASP A 77 -0.31 -2.80 14.50
N VAL A 78 -0.26 -2.42 13.22
CA VAL A 78 0.94 -2.58 12.37
C VAL A 78 1.53 -1.24 11.95
N ALA A 79 0.93 -0.13 12.37
CA ALA A 79 1.44 1.20 12.06
C ALA A 79 2.67 1.52 12.92
N ARG A 80 3.61 2.26 12.34
CA ARG A 80 4.82 2.71 13.03
C ARG A 80 4.60 3.97 13.85
N GLY A 81 3.43 4.57 13.76
CA GLY A 81 3.05 5.76 14.49
C GLY A 81 1.79 6.34 13.89
N PRO A 82 1.16 7.32 14.59
CA PRO A 82 -0.04 7.95 14.07
C PRO A 82 0.25 8.84 12.87
N PRO A 83 -0.79 9.20 12.08
CA PRO A 83 -0.59 10.13 10.98
C PRO A 83 -0.04 11.46 11.44
N GLU A 84 0.89 12.00 10.69
CA GLU A 84 1.53 13.27 10.98
C GLU A 84 1.71 14.08 9.70
N THR A 85 1.75 15.41 9.85
CA THR A 85 2.10 16.28 8.75
C THR A 85 3.62 16.28 8.56
N ASN A 86 4.03 16.01 7.33
CA ASN A 86 5.43 16.12 6.91
C ASN A 86 5.57 17.46 6.18
N GLU A 87 6.21 18.41 6.82
CA GLU A 87 6.31 19.77 6.28
C GLU A 87 7.26 19.85 5.08
N GLN A 88 8.24 18.96 5.01
CA GLN A 88 9.21 18.96 3.90
C GLN A 88 8.51 18.70 2.57
N TYR A 89 7.53 17.77 2.55
CA TYR A 89 6.83 17.38 1.34
C TYR A 89 5.40 17.89 1.30
N ASP A 90 4.92 18.51 2.37
CA ASP A 90 3.56 19.02 2.52
C ASP A 90 2.54 17.91 2.28
N ILE A 91 2.67 16.86 3.07
CA ILE A 91 1.80 15.68 3.05
C ILE A 91 1.39 15.30 4.46
N TYR A 92 0.27 14.60 4.57
CA TYR A 92 -0.22 14.01 5.81
C TYR A 92 -0.14 12.50 5.64
N GLN A 93 0.62 11.81 6.49
CA GLN A 93 1.03 10.44 6.22
C GLN A 93 1.21 9.60 7.47
N PHE A 94 1.11 8.27 7.31
CA PHE A 94 1.65 7.33 8.27
C PHE A 94 2.25 6.14 7.52
N PHE A 95 3.14 5.41 8.20
CA PHE A 95 3.75 4.19 7.70
C PHE A 95 3.26 2.99 8.48
N ALA A 96 3.14 1.87 7.80
CA ALA A 96 2.82 0.58 8.40
C ALA A 96 3.72 -0.49 7.80
N GLU A 97 3.73 -1.67 8.40
CA GLU A 97 4.43 -2.83 7.86
C GLU A 97 3.44 -3.88 7.40
N ASP A 98 3.67 -4.45 6.22
CA ASP A 98 2.89 -5.59 5.78
C ASP A 98 3.46 -6.90 6.38
N PRO A 99 2.81 -8.05 6.16
CA PRO A 99 3.30 -9.32 6.75
C PRO A 99 4.70 -9.74 6.32
N ASP A 100 5.20 -9.22 5.21
CA ASP A 100 6.57 -9.48 4.75
C ASP A 100 7.60 -8.53 5.36
N GLY A 101 7.15 -7.56 6.19
CA GLY A 101 8.03 -6.53 6.75
C GLY A 101 8.29 -5.37 5.81
N ARG A 102 7.63 -5.29 4.72
CA ARG A 102 7.74 -4.21 3.71
C ARG A 102 7.05 -2.96 4.23
N SER A 103 7.67 -1.81 4.01
CA SER A 103 7.08 -0.52 4.36
C SER A 103 5.95 -0.17 3.42
N VAL A 104 4.81 0.24 3.98
CA VAL A 104 3.66 0.74 3.23
C VAL A 104 3.35 2.12 3.78
N GLU A 105 3.16 3.08 2.89
CA GLU A 105 2.85 4.45 3.27
C GLU A 105 1.45 4.80 2.78
N PHE A 106 0.69 5.48 3.65
CA PHE A 106 -0.63 5.99 3.30
C PHE A 106 -0.62 7.49 3.51
N GLN A 107 -0.97 8.26 2.48
CA GLN A 107 -0.81 9.71 2.54
C GLN A 107 -1.87 10.46 1.74
N THR A 108 -1.99 11.72 2.03
CA THR A 108 -2.70 12.67 1.17
C THR A 108 -1.81 13.89 0.99
N PHE A 109 -1.82 14.44 -0.22
CA PHE A 109 -1.05 15.64 -0.51
C PHE A 109 -1.83 16.87 -0.01
N LEU A 110 -1.12 17.79 0.65
CA LEU A 110 -1.72 19.00 1.20
C LEU A 110 -1.54 20.20 0.26
N HIS A 111 -1.04 19.94 -0.95
CA HIS A 111 -0.82 20.95 -1.98
C HIS A 111 -1.43 20.47 -3.29
N PRO A 112 -1.69 21.37 -4.26
CA PRO A 112 -2.21 20.94 -5.56
C PRO A 112 -1.27 19.97 -6.27
N LEU A 113 -1.85 19.02 -7.01
CA LEU A 113 -1.10 18.03 -7.76
C LEU A 113 -1.03 18.42 -9.24
N PRO A 114 -0.05 17.87 -9.99
CA PRO A 114 0.03 18.11 -11.43
C PRO A 114 -1.27 17.71 -12.12
N GLY A 115 -1.75 18.55 -13.03
CA GLY A 115 -2.98 18.28 -13.77
C GLY A 115 -4.25 18.70 -13.06
N GLU A 116 -4.19 19.17 -11.82
CA GLU A 116 -5.33 19.70 -11.09
C GLU A 116 -5.44 21.21 -11.32
N SER A 117 -6.64 21.67 -11.45
CA SER A 117 -6.90 23.10 -11.67
C SER A 117 -7.60 23.72 -10.46
#